data_e61447e8f44a9bd0c8c69febc52bbe41
#
_entry.id   e61447e8f44a9bd0c8c69febc52bbe41
#
_cell.length_a   1.000
_cell.length_b   1.000
_cell.length_c   1.000
_cell.angle_alpha   90.00
_cell.angle_beta   90.00
_cell.angle_gamma   90.00
#
_symmetry.space_group_name_H-M   'P 1'
#
loop_
_entity.id
_entity.type
_entity.pdbx_description
1 polymer ?
#
loop_
_entity_poly.entity_id
_entity_poly.type
_entity_poly.pdbx_seq_one_letter_code
_entity_poly.pdbx_strand_id
1 'polypeptide(L)'
;MDAMSDLTTAEQRRPPGRPRNEEADREIIAATLRLLPLQGYDRLSVEAVAAEADVTRATIYRRYPSKAELVCAALSAYPDDASVGDLADVPAYLVTLMAVFRAGIQACDGVAICSSLYLNREQHPEMLEEFRRAVVEPRMERMRSVLEAAAAAGHVRKGIDVEMVVTMLFGAGIQRVLTGGTLDDAWPERVVAAAWPLLDPAGG
;
A
#
# COMPACT_ATOMS: atom_id res chain seq x y z
N MET A 1 -51.00 52.71 -6.19
CA MET A 1 -50.07 52.69 -7.32
C MET A 1 -48.82 52.07 -6.76
N ASP A 2 -48.87 50.90 -6.68
CA ASP A 2 -48.29 49.63 -7.13
C ASP A 2 -46.81 49.75 -7.44
N ALA A 3 -46.02 49.17 -6.63
CA ALA A 3 -44.74 48.61 -6.98
C ALA A 3 -44.63 47.22 -6.35
N MET A 4 -44.87 46.30 -7.19
CA MET A 4 -44.91 44.86 -6.96
C MET A 4 -43.57 44.27 -6.60
N SER A 5 -43.65 43.43 -5.64
CA SER A 5 -42.78 42.31 -5.35
C SER A 5 -42.16 41.63 -6.57
N ASP A 6 -40.84 41.51 -6.55
CA ASP A 6 -40.11 40.48 -7.22
C ASP A 6 -39.27 39.70 -6.18
N LEU A 7 -39.88 38.64 -5.65
CA LEU A 7 -39.21 37.64 -4.84
C LEU A 7 -38.53 36.65 -5.80
N THR A 8 -37.32 36.92 -6.19
CA THR A 8 -36.47 35.96 -6.90
C THR A 8 -36.07 34.86 -5.94
N THR A 9 -36.68 33.70 -6.14
CA THR A 9 -36.34 32.44 -5.48
C THR A 9 -34.89 32.12 -5.73
N ALA A 10 -34.06 32.31 -4.73
CA ALA A 10 -32.68 31.81 -4.76
C ALA A 10 -32.70 30.28 -4.72
N GLU A 11 -32.50 29.68 -5.87
CA GLU A 11 -32.26 28.26 -6.05
C GLU A 11 -31.00 27.88 -5.23
N GLN A 12 -31.22 27.23 -4.09
CA GLN A 12 -30.15 26.68 -3.28
C GLN A 12 -29.44 25.59 -4.09
N ARG A 13 -28.35 25.96 -4.74
CA ARG A 13 -27.39 25.02 -5.31
C ARG A 13 -26.83 24.17 -4.16
N ARG A 14 -27.24 22.92 -4.10
CA ARG A 14 -26.61 21.91 -3.25
C ARG A 14 -25.13 21.79 -3.60
N PRO A 15 -24.21 21.82 -2.62
CA PRO A 15 -22.79 21.60 -2.90
C PRO A 15 -22.57 20.21 -3.47
N PRO A 16 -21.61 20.02 -4.40
CA PRO A 16 -21.33 18.73 -5.02
C PRO A 16 -20.88 17.70 -3.98
N GLY A 17 -21.50 16.53 -4.02
CA GLY A 17 -21.37 15.44 -3.07
C GLY A 17 -19.97 14.85 -2.91
N ARG A 18 -19.23 15.29 -1.91
CA ARG A 18 -17.95 14.71 -1.48
C ARG A 18 -18.11 13.44 -0.60
N PRO A 19 -19.08 13.29 0.34
CA PRO A 19 -19.11 12.16 1.27
C PRO A 19 -19.40 10.79 0.66
N ARG A 20 -20.37 10.68 -0.25
CA ARG A 20 -20.77 9.42 -0.89
C ARG A 20 -19.70 8.80 -1.80
N ASN A 21 -18.80 9.59 -2.31
CA ASN A 21 -17.76 9.10 -3.24
C ASN A 21 -16.63 8.39 -2.48
N GLU A 22 -16.19 8.92 -1.36
CA GLU A 22 -15.14 8.35 -0.51
C GLU A 22 -15.61 7.11 0.26
N GLU A 23 -16.89 7.04 0.64
CA GLU A 23 -17.48 5.87 1.28
C GLU A 23 -17.55 4.68 0.33
N ALA A 24 -18.02 4.91 -0.91
CA ALA A 24 -18.04 3.87 -1.92
C ALA A 24 -16.64 3.36 -2.28
N ASP A 25 -15.63 4.22 -2.29
CA ASP A 25 -14.25 3.79 -2.52
C ASP A 25 -13.75 2.90 -1.37
N ARG A 26 -14.02 3.28 -0.12
CA ARG A 26 -13.65 2.47 1.05
C ARG A 26 -14.31 1.09 1.02
N GLU A 27 -15.61 1.02 0.70
CA GLU A 27 -16.33 -0.25 0.62
C GLU A 27 -15.82 -1.13 -0.52
N ILE A 28 -15.54 -0.58 -1.69
CA ILE A 28 -14.97 -1.32 -2.82
C ILE A 28 -13.59 -1.89 -2.45
N ILE A 29 -12.73 -1.09 -1.86
CA ILE A 29 -11.40 -1.51 -1.39
C ILE A 29 -11.52 -2.60 -0.33
N ALA A 30 -12.36 -2.41 0.68
CA ALA A 30 -12.58 -3.39 1.74
C ALA A 30 -13.14 -4.72 1.20
N ALA A 31 -14.12 -4.67 0.29
CA ALA A 31 -14.65 -5.86 -0.38
C ALA A 31 -13.57 -6.60 -1.18
N THR A 32 -12.74 -5.86 -1.92
CA THR A 32 -11.63 -6.44 -2.69
C THR A 32 -10.64 -7.16 -1.77
N LEU A 33 -10.25 -6.53 -0.66
CA LEU A 33 -9.32 -7.10 0.33
C LEU A 33 -9.91 -8.32 1.07
N ARG A 34 -11.22 -8.40 1.24
CA ARG A 34 -11.89 -9.60 1.80
C ARG A 34 -11.90 -10.76 0.81
N LEU A 35 -12.21 -10.50 -0.46
CA LEU A 35 -12.41 -11.55 -1.46
C LEU A 35 -11.11 -12.07 -2.06
N LEU A 36 -10.12 -11.22 -2.22
CA LEU A 36 -8.86 -11.54 -2.89
C LEU A 36 -8.10 -12.72 -2.25
N PRO A 37 -7.92 -12.81 -0.91
CA PRO A 37 -7.27 -13.96 -0.28
C PRO A 37 -8.03 -15.27 -0.44
N LEU A 38 -9.37 -15.19 -0.49
CA LEU A 38 -10.24 -16.37 -0.56
C LEU A 38 -10.29 -16.97 -1.96
N GLN A 39 -10.23 -16.15 -2.99
CA GLN A 39 -10.46 -16.54 -4.37
C GLN A 39 -9.18 -16.58 -5.23
N GLY A 40 -8.17 -15.81 -4.85
CA GLY A 40 -7.03 -15.51 -5.70
C GLY A 40 -7.38 -14.54 -6.82
N TYR A 41 -6.35 -13.96 -7.46
CA TYR A 41 -6.55 -12.97 -8.52
C TYR A 41 -7.38 -13.51 -9.70
N ASP A 42 -7.10 -14.73 -10.17
CA ASP A 42 -7.74 -15.25 -11.39
C ASP A 42 -9.26 -15.39 -11.26
N ARG A 43 -9.73 -15.90 -10.11
CA ARG A 43 -11.16 -16.15 -9.86
C ARG A 43 -11.90 -14.93 -9.32
N LEU A 44 -11.19 -13.94 -8.80
CA LEU A 44 -11.79 -12.68 -8.37
C LEU A 44 -12.47 -12.00 -9.56
N SER A 45 -13.73 -11.65 -9.42
CA SER A 45 -14.47 -10.90 -10.45
C SER A 45 -14.92 -9.55 -9.92
N VAL A 46 -15.00 -8.56 -10.82
CA VAL A 46 -15.52 -7.22 -10.49
C VAL A 46 -16.98 -7.29 -10.07
N GLU A 47 -17.73 -8.30 -10.59
CA GLU A 47 -19.10 -8.59 -10.20
C GLU A 47 -19.21 -9.01 -8.72
N ALA A 48 -18.32 -9.91 -8.28
CA ALA A 48 -18.29 -10.36 -6.89
C ALA A 48 -17.94 -9.20 -5.96
N VAL A 49 -16.98 -8.36 -6.33
CA VAL A 49 -16.62 -7.16 -5.56
C VAL A 49 -17.79 -6.16 -5.51
N ALA A 50 -18.49 -5.94 -6.63
CA ALA A 50 -19.63 -5.04 -6.69
C ALA A 50 -20.78 -5.50 -5.78
N ALA A 51 -21.06 -6.80 -5.78
CA ALA A 51 -22.07 -7.41 -4.91
C ALA A 51 -21.70 -7.30 -3.42
N GLU A 52 -20.43 -7.58 -3.09
CA GLU A 52 -19.91 -7.51 -1.72
C GLU A 52 -19.87 -6.08 -1.17
N ALA A 53 -19.61 -5.09 -2.03
CA ALA A 53 -19.52 -3.67 -1.68
C ALA A 53 -20.87 -2.93 -1.79
N ASP A 54 -21.95 -3.61 -2.17
CA ASP A 54 -23.27 -3.02 -2.44
C ASP A 54 -23.22 -1.84 -3.43
N VAL A 55 -22.46 -2.01 -4.52
CA VAL A 55 -22.34 -1.01 -5.59
C VAL A 55 -22.59 -1.64 -6.97
N THR A 56 -22.75 -0.80 -7.99
CA THR A 56 -22.83 -1.30 -9.38
C THR A 56 -21.43 -1.51 -9.98
N ARG A 57 -21.30 -2.45 -10.92
CA ARG A 57 -20.09 -2.61 -11.74
C ARG A 57 -19.64 -1.29 -12.38
N ALA A 58 -20.60 -0.50 -12.91
CA ALA A 58 -20.30 0.79 -13.51
C ALA A 58 -19.66 1.76 -12.50
N THR A 59 -20.02 1.66 -11.23
CA THR A 59 -19.41 2.44 -10.15
C THR A 59 -17.94 2.05 -9.96
N ILE A 60 -17.61 0.76 -10.03
CA ILE A 60 -16.22 0.27 -9.94
C ILE A 60 -15.42 0.69 -11.17
N TYR A 61 -15.89 0.38 -12.37
CA TYR A 61 -15.13 0.68 -13.60
C TYR A 61 -14.89 2.16 -13.85
N ARG A 62 -15.74 3.04 -13.33
CA ARG A 62 -15.51 4.49 -13.40
C ARG A 62 -14.31 4.93 -12.54
N ARG A 63 -13.94 4.17 -11.50
CA ARG A 63 -12.84 4.46 -10.58
C ARG A 63 -11.57 3.66 -10.90
N TYR A 64 -11.79 2.41 -11.25
CA TYR A 64 -10.75 1.42 -11.51
C TYR A 64 -11.03 0.80 -12.87
N PRO A 65 -10.41 1.31 -13.94
CA PRO A 65 -10.64 0.89 -15.33
C PRO A 65 -10.45 -0.61 -15.58
N SER A 66 -9.62 -1.28 -14.77
CA SER A 66 -9.34 -2.71 -14.87
C SER A 66 -9.41 -3.42 -13.51
N LYS A 67 -9.53 -4.76 -13.53
CA LYS A 67 -9.40 -5.61 -12.36
C LYS A 67 -8.00 -5.45 -11.71
N ALA A 68 -6.97 -5.30 -12.54
CA ALA A 68 -5.61 -5.08 -12.08
C ALA A 68 -5.49 -3.79 -11.25
N GLU A 69 -6.00 -2.68 -11.78
CA GLU A 69 -6.00 -1.41 -11.06
C GLU A 69 -6.81 -1.45 -9.76
N LEU A 70 -7.99 -2.11 -9.77
CA LEU A 70 -8.79 -2.32 -8.58
C LEU A 70 -8.01 -3.06 -7.49
N VAL A 71 -7.38 -4.18 -7.84
CA VAL A 71 -6.61 -5.00 -6.90
C VAL A 71 -5.38 -4.25 -6.39
N CYS A 72 -4.66 -3.57 -7.28
CA CYS A 72 -3.49 -2.78 -6.89
C CYS A 72 -3.88 -1.60 -5.99
N ALA A 73 -4.99 -0.92 -6.27
CA ALA A 73 -5.51 0.13 -5.40
C ALA A 73 -5.87 -0.41 -4.01
N ALA A 74 -6.48 -1.59 -3.94
CA ALA A 74 -6.80 -2.24 -2.67
C ALA A 74 -5.52 -2.59 -1.88
N LEU A 75 -4.52 -3.17 -2.53
CA LEU A 75 -3.24 -3.50 -1.91
C LEU A 75 -2.43 -2.26 -1.48
N SER A 76 -2.62 -1.13 -2.18
CA SER A 76 -1.99 0.14 -1.85
C SER A 76 -2.69 0.90 -0.73
N ALA A 77 -3.97 0.59 -0.45
CA ALA A 77 -4.76 1.26 0.57
C ALA A 77 -4.37 0.88 2.01
N TYR A 78 -3.51 -0.13 2.21
CA TYR A 78 -2.88 -0.33 3.50
C TYR A 78 -2.06 0.92 3.85
N PRO A 79 -2.32 1.51 5.04
CA PRO A 79 -1.71 2.77 5.41
C PRO A 79 -0.19 2.66 5.32
N ASP A 80 0.37 3.36 4.36
CA ASP A 80 1.79 3.61 4.26
C ASP A 80 2.06 4.97 4.95
N ASP A 81 1.37 5.18 6.08
CA ASP A 81 1.34 6.44 6.82
C ASP A 81 2.47 6.52 7.87
N ALA A 82 3.59 5.87 7.55
CA ALA A 82 4.83 6.20 8.24
C ALA A 82 5.24 7.61 7.78
N SER A 83 4.67 8.63 8.43
CA SER A 83 5.20 9.98 8.31
C SER A 83 6.71 9.89 8.51
N VAL A 84 7.47 10.58 7.65
CA VAL A 84 8.93 10.69 7.84
C VAL A 84 9.11 11.30 9.22
N GLY A 85 9.34 10.43 10.22
CA GLY A 85 9.65 10.84 11.58
C GLY A 85 10.96 11.60 11.62
N ASP A 86 11.37 11.98 12.79
CA ASP A 86 12.66 12.60 12.98
C ASP A 86 13.76 11.69 12.41
N LEU A 87 14.45 12.14 11.35
CA LEU A 87 15.58 11.43 10.75
C LEU A 87 16.71 11.13 11.76
N ALA A 88 16.65 11.73 12.96
CA ALA A 88 17.56 11.44 14.06
C ALA A 88 17.37 10.03 14.64
N ASP A 89 16.19 9.40 14.47
CA ASP A 89 15.92 8.02 14.91
C ASP A 89 15.58 7.11 13.73
N VAL A 90 16.57 6.87 12.87
CA VAL A 90 16.44 5.99 11.72
C VAL A 90 16.00 4.57 12.08
N PRO A 91 16.52 3.93 13.16
CA PRO A 91 16.04 2.62 13.57
C PRO A 91 14.53 2.58 13.85
N ALA A 92 13.99 3.52 14.63
CA ALA A 92 12.56 3.57 14.93
C ALA A 92 11.71 3.77 13.67
N TYR A 93 12.19 4.59 12.74
CA TYR A 93 11.53 4.78 11.46
C TYR A 93 11.50 3.49 10.62
N LEU A 94 12.63 2.78 10.51
CA LEU A 94 12.72 1.50 9.79
C LEU A 94 11.80 0.44 10.44
N VAL A 95 11.74 0.39 11.77
CA VAL A 95 10.81 -0.49 12.50
C VAL A 95 9.37 -0.19 12.11
N THR A 96 9.00 1.10 12.05
CA THR A 96 7.65 1.52 11.64
C THR A 96 7.33 1.07 10.20
N LEU A 97 8.25 1.26 9.26
CA LEU A 97 8.08 0.78 7.88
C LEU A 97 7.93 -0.74 7.79
N MET A 98 8.73 -1.48 8.55
CA MET A 98 8.63 -2.95 8.60
C MET A 98 7.35 -3.42 9.29
N ALA A 99 6.82 -2.69 10.25
CA ALA A 99 5.52 -2.98 10.86
C ALA A 99 4.38 -2.78 9.87
N VAL A 100 4.40 -1.71 9.08
CA VAL A 100 3.43 -1.48 7.99
C VAL A 100 3.53 -2.57 6.92
N PHE A 101 4.73 -2.93 6.50
CA PHE A 101 4.97 -4.03 5.56
C PHE A 101 4.39 -5.35 6.11
N ARG A 102 4.70 -5.70 7.37
CA ARG A 102 4.15 -6.89 8.04
C ARG A 102 2.63 -6.90 8.03
N ALA A 103 2.01 -5.78 8.43
CA ALA A 103 0.56 -5.66 8.45
C ALA A 103 -0.05 -5.89 7.06
N GLY A 104 0.54 -5.33 6.01
CA GLY A 104 0.11 -5.54 4.63
C GLY A 104 0.23 -7.00 4.19
N ILE A 105 1.32 -7.70 4.55
CA ILE A 105 1.50 -9.13 4.26
C ILE A 105 0.44 -9.98 4.97
N GLN A 106 0.11 -9.68 6.22
CA GLN A 106 -0.84 -10.46 7.02
C GLN A 106 -2.30 -10.21 6.63
N ALA A 107 -2.65 -8.98 6.34
CA ALA A 107 -4.04 -8.58 6.15
C ALA A 107 -4.69 -9.16 4.89
N CYS A 108 -3.92 -9.48 3.85
CA CYS A 108 -4.45 -9.96 2.57
C CYS A 108 -3.77 -11.24 2.06
N ASP A 109 -3.12 -12.02 2.93
CA ASP A 109 -2.26 -13.12 2.50
C ASP A 109 -1.30 -12.68 1.36
N GLY A 110 -0.60 -11.57 1.62
CA GLY A 110 0.20 -10.88 0.62
C GLY A 110 1.23 -11.75 -0.07
N VAL A 111 1.70 -12.82 0.60
CA VAL A 111 2.61 -13.79 -0.01
C VAL A 111 1.89 -14.67 -1.03
N ALA A 112 0.67 -15.13 -0.75
CA ALA A 112 -0.11 -15.88 -1.73
C ALA A 112 -0.42 -15.02 -2.96
N ILE A 113 -0.74 -13.73 -2.75
CA ILE A 113 -0.95 -12.78 -3.84
C ILE A 113 0.33 -12.58 -4.65
N CYS A 114 1.46 -12.26 -4.02
CA CYS A 114 2.74 -12.10 -4.70
C CYS A 114 3.14 -13.37 -5.46
N SER A 115 2.97 -14.54 -4.84
CA SER A 115 3.27 -15.83 -5.47
C SER A 115 2.38 -16.07 -6.69
N SER A 116 1.08 -15.81 -6.57
CA SER A 116 0.14 -15.92 -7.69
C SER A 116 0.50 -14.99 -8.85
N LEU A 117 0.87 -13.74 -8.55
CA LEU A 117 1.30 -12.78 -9.57
C LEU A 117 2.57 -13.25 -10.30
N TYR A 118 3.56 -13.75 -9.56
CA TYR A 118 4.79 -14.27 -10.15
C TYR A 118 4.58 -15.54 -10.96
N LEU A 119 3.75 -16.47 -10.50
CA LEU A 119 3.45 -17.71 -11.21
C LEU A 119 2.69 -17.44 -12.51
N ASN A 120 1.80 -16.46 -12.51
CA ASN A 120 0.97 -16.12 -13.65
C ASN A 120 1.51 -14.91 -14.46
N ARG A 121 2.77 -14.53 -14.28
CA ARG A 121 3.37 -13.35 -14.93
C ARG A 121 3.36 -13.39 -16.46
N GLU A 122 3.36 -14.60 -17.05
CA GLU A 122 3.30 -14.76 -18.50
C GLU A 122 1.87 -14.59 -19.04
N GLN A 123 0.85 -14.97 -18.24
CA GLN A 123 -0.56 -14.79 -18.59
C GLN A 123 -1.07 -13.37 -18.29
N HIS A 124 -0.50 -12.73 -17.25
CA HIS A 124 -0.95 -11.42 -16.75
C HIS A 124 0.25 -10.46 -16.52
N PRO A 125 1.05 -10.15 -17.55
CA PRO A 125 2.22 -9.28 -17.40
C PRO A 125 1.82 -7.86 -16.95
N GLU A 126 0.67 -7.37 -17.43
CA GLU A 126 0.13 -6.07 -17.04
C GLU A 126 -0.20 -5.97 -15.55
N MET A 127 -0.65 -7.06 -14.93
CA MET A 127 -0.95 -7.09 -13.51
C MET A 127 0.33 -7.01 -12.67
N LEU A 128 1.37 -7.74 -13.06
CA LEU A 128 2.66 -7.70 -12.36
C LEU A 128 3.27 -6.29 -12.45
N GLU A 129 3.20 -5.67 -13.63
CA GLU A 129 3.73 -4.32 -13.84
C GLU A 129 2.95 -3.29 -13.04
N GLU A 130 1.61 -3.37 -13.02
CA GLU A 130 0.78 -2.47 -12.22
C GLU A 130 1.03 -2.66 -10.72
N PHE A 131 1.15 -3.90 -10.26
CA PHE A 131 1.50 -4.21 -8.85
C PHE A 131 2.87 -3.63 -8.49
N ARG A 132 3.88 -3.80 -9.35
CA ARG A 132 5.21 -3.24 -9.14
C ARG A 132 5.13 -1.72 -8.99
N ARG A 133 4.47 -1.05 -9.94
CA ARG A 133 4.35 0.41 -10.02
C ARG A 133 3.53 1.00 -8.86
N ALA A 134 2.39 0.39 -8.53
CA ALA A 134 1.44 0.96 -7.58
C ALA A 134 1.71 0.54 -6.13
N VAL A 135 2.33 -0.61 -5.90
CA VAL A 135 2.48 -1.19 -4.56
C VAL A 135 3.94 -1.28 -4.13
N VAL A 136 4.81 -1.84 -4.98
CA VAL A 136 6.19 -2.17 -4.58
C VAL A 136 7.09 -0.94 -4.63
N GLU A 137 7.16 -0.27 -5.79
CA GLU A 137 8.07 0.86 -6.02
C GLU A 137 7.89 2.02 -5.04
N PRO A 138 6.67 2.49 -4.74
CA PRO A 138 6.50 3.60 -3.80
C PRO A 138 7.05 3.29 -2.40
N ARG A 139 6.91 2.03 -1.94
CA ARG A 139 7.41 1.60 -0.63
C ARG A 139 8.94 1.51 -0.61
N MET A 140 9.52 0.92 -1.66
CA MET A 140 10.98 0.83 -1.80
C MET A 140 11.60 2.23 -1.94
N GLU A 141 11.00 3.11 -2.75
CA GLU A 141 11.45 4.48 -2.96
C GLU A 141 11.42 5.30 -1.67
N ARG A 142 10.38 5.16 -0.87
CA ARG A 142 10.30 5.84 0.43
C ARG A 142 11.45 5.43 1.35
N MET A 143 11.71 4.12 1.48
CA MET A 143 12.82 3.63 2.31
C MET A 143 14.17 4.09 1.77
N ARG A 144 14.35 4.06 0.44
CA ARG A 144 15.56 4.55 -0.22
C ARG A 144 15.81 6.03 0.10
N SER A 145 14.80 6.89 -0.14
CA SER A 145 14.89 8.33 0.11
C SER A 145 15.26 8.66 1.56
N VAL A 146 14.70 7.91 2.52
CA VAL A 146 15.02 8.10 3.95
C VAL A 146 16.45 7.69 4.26
N LEU A 147 16.90 6.54 3.76
CA LEU A 147 18.28 6.06 4.00
C LEU A 147 19.31 6.99 3.36
N GLU A 148 19.05 7.50 2.17
CA GLU A 148 19.90 8.48 1.49
C GLU A 148 19.98 9.80 2.26
N ALA A 149 18.83 10.33 2.71
CA ALA A 149 18.78 11.55 3.53
C ALA A 149 19.50 11.35 4.87
N ALA A 150 19.31 10.20 5.52
CA ALA A 150 19.99 9.85 6.78
C ALA A 150 21.52 9.72 6.59
N ALA A 151 21.96 9.14 5.48
CA ALA A 151 23.39 9.05 5.14
C ALA A 151 23.99 10.44 4.88
N ALA A 152 23.26 11.32 4.18
CA ALA A 152 23.68 12.69 3.96
C ALA A 152 23.80 13.48 5.26
N ALA A 153 22.89 13.26 6.21
CA ALA A 153 22.89 13.87 7.54
C ALA A 153 23.92 13.23 8.52
N GLY A 154 24.51 12.09 8.17
CA GLY A 154 25.46 11.38 9.03
C GLY A 154 24.82 10.50 10.11
N HIS A 155 23.52 10.25 10.01
CA HIS A 155 22.78 9.34 10.91
C HIS A 155 22.92 7.87 10.49
N VAL A 156 23.38 7.62 9.29
CA VAL A 156 23.74 6.29 8.77
C VAL A 156 25.13 6.36 8.15
N ARG A 157 25.80 5.21 8.07
CA ARG A 157 27.12 5.08 7.46
C ARG A 157 27.11 5.61 6.03
N LYS A 158 28.10 6.40 5.66
CA LYS A 158 28.29 6.89 4.29
C LYS A 158 28.76 5.75 3.37
N GLY A 159 28.27 5.76 2.13
CA GLY A 159 28.67 4.78 1.12
C GLY A 159 28.03 3.40 1.28
N ILE A 160 26.95 3.29 2.07
CA ILE A 160 26.16 2.05 2.08
C ILE A 160 25.53 1.79 0.72
N ASP A 161 25.39 0.51 0.39
CA ASP A 161 24.53 0.11 -0.73
C ASP A 161 23.08 0.13 -0.27
N VAL A 162 22.43 1.30 -0.46
CA VAL A 162 21.04 1.54 -0.05
C VAL A 162 20.11 0.53 -0.71
N GLU A 163 20.30 0.20 -1.99
CA GLU A 163 19.45 -0.74 -2.72
C GLU A 163 19.56 -2.15 -2.11
N MET A 164 20.75 -2.57 -1.73
CA MET A 164 20.95 -3.86 -1.07
C MET A 164 20.26 -3.89 0.29
N VAL A 165 20.36 -2.82 1.09
CA VAL A 165 19.69 -2.73 2.40
C VAL A 165 18.17 -2.82 2.25
N VAL A 166 17.59 -2.05 1.32
CA VAL A 166 16.16 -2.10 1.01
C VAL A 166 15.74 -3.51 0.62
N THR A 167 16.48 -4.15 -0.29
CA THR A 167 16.22 -5.52 -0.72
C THR A 167 16.30 -6.52 0.42
N MET A 168 17.29 -6.39 1.31
CA MET A 168 17.46 -7.28 2.48
C MET A 168 16.28 -7.17 3.44
N LEU A 169 15.84 -5.95 3.77
CA LEU A 169 14.76 -5.72 4.74
C LEU A 169 13.42 -6.28 4.24
N PHE A 170 13.01 -5.95 3.02
CA PHE A 170 11.77 -6.48 2.44
C PHE A 170 11.89 -7.98 2.12
N GLY A 171 13.02 -8.40 1.55
CA GLY A 171 13.29 -9.79 1.19
C GLY A 171 13.26 -10.74 2.38
N ALA A 172 13.76 -10.32 3.54
CA ALA A 172 13.72 -11.11 4.77
C ALA A 172 12.29 -11.49 5.18
N GLY A 173 11.33 -10.55 5.06
CA GLY A 173 9.92 -10.82 5.36
C GLY A 173 9.30 -11.80 4.37
N ILE A 174 9.47 -11.57 3.08
CA ILE A 174 8.96 -12.46 2.02
C ILE A 174 9.53 -13.86 2.17
N GLN A 175 10.86 -13.99 2.29
CA GLN A 175 11.54 -15.27 2.46
C GLN A 175 11.02 -16.03 3.68
N ARG A 176 10.85 -15.35 4.81
CA ARG A 176 10.38 -15.98 6.05
C ARG A 176 9.00 -16.61 5.87
N VAL A 177 8.07 -15.91 5.24
CA VAL A 177 6.70 -16.45 5.03
C VAL A 177 6.70 -17.55 3.97
N LEU A 178 7.46 -17.40 2.88
CA LEU A 178 7.59 -18.46 1.87
C LEU A 178 8.14 -19.76 2.42
N THR A 179 8.94 -19.71 3.48
CA THR A 179 9.47 -20.91 4.16
C THR A 179 8.61 -21.40 5.32
N GLY A 180 7.37 -20.93 5.44
CA GLY A 180 6.41 -21.36 6.46
C GLY A 180 6.58 -20.68 7.83
N GLY A 181 7.44 -19.67 7.93
CA GLY A 181 7.57 -18.84 9.13
C GLY A 181 6.49 -17.77 9.21
N THR A 182 6.36 -17.16 10.40
CA THR A 182 5.42 -16.06 10.66
C THR A 182 6.17 -14.75 10.92
N LEU A 183 5.53 -13.63 10.58
CA LEU A 183 5.97 -12.29 10.94
C LEU A 183 5.20 -11.88 12.22
N ASP A 184 5.71 -12.26 13.39
CA ASP A 184 5.12 -11.88 14.68
C ASP A 184 5.29 -10.38 14.97
N ASP A 185 4.70 -9.90 16.06
CA ASP A 185 4.71 -8.47 16.40
C ASP A 185 6.13 -7.91 16.66
N ALA A 186 7.06 -8.75 17.10
CA ALA A 186 8.45 -8.37 17.35
C ALA A 186 9.37 -8.56 16.11
N TRP A 187 8.83 -9.02 14.98
CA TRP A 187 9.65 -9.21 13.77
C TRP A 187 10.23 -7.91 13.21
N PRO A 188 9.50 -6.76 13.18
CA PRO A 188 10.05 -5.49 12.69
C PRO A 188 11.32 -5.06 13.44
N GLU A 189 11.30 -5.12 14.76
CA GLU A 189 12.44 -4.77 15.59
C GLU A 189 13.62 -5.71 15.34
N ARG A 190 13.35 -7.02 15.24
CA ARG A 190 14.41 -8.01 15.02
C ARG A 190 15.08 -7.86 13.65
N VAL A 191 14.31 -7.61 12.58
CA VAL A 191 14.90 -7.49 11.24
C VAL A 191 15.72 -6.20 11.12
N VAL A 192 15.24 -5.11 11.71
CA VAL A 192 15.98 -3.84 11.74
C VAL A 192 17.25 -3.97 12.60
N ALA A 193 17.15 -4.58 13.78
CA ALA A 193 18.31 -4.80 14.64
C ALA A 193 19.37 -5.68 13.96
N ALA A 194 18.97 -6.68 13.17
CA ALA A 194 19.89 -7.51 12.41
C ALA A 194 20.58 -6.75 11.26
N ALA A 195 19.89 -5.79 10.64
CA ALA A 195 20.45 -4.98 9.56
C ALA A 195 21.24 -3.76 10.07
N TRP A 196 20.97 -3.29 11.30
CA TRP A 196 21.53 -2.06 11.85
C TRP A 196 23.07 -1.99 11.84
N PRO A 197 23.83 -3.07 12.13
CA PRO A 197 25.29 -3.04 12.05
C PRO A 197 25.86 -2.64 10.68
N LEU A 198 25.08 -2.80 9.61
CA LEU A 198 25.45 -2.35 8.26
C LEU A 198 25.23 -0.85 8.07
N LEU A 199 24.31 -0.28 8.85
CA LEU A 199 23.85 1.10 8.75
C LEU A 199 24.49 2.02 9.79
N ASP A 200 24.94 1.47 10.92
CA ASP A 200 25.45 2.25 12.07
C ASP A 200 26.66 3.12 11.65
N PRO A 201 26.57 4.44 11.82
CA PRO A 201 27.68 5.35 11.52
C PRO A 201 28.92 5.09 12.37
N ALA A 202 28.77 4.50 13.56
CA ALA A 202 29.88 4.14 14.46
C ALA A 202 30.52 2.79 14.14
N GLY A 203 29.94 1.99 13.26
CA GLY A 203 30.37 0.65 12.91
C GLY A 203 31.39 0.64 11.76
N GLY A 204 32.51 1.33 11.88
CA GLY A 204 33.64 1.39 10.94
C GLY A 204 34.91 0.82 11.52
#